data_93ac848b27e4d9bff83c04c62b5eed20
#
_entry.id   93ac848b27e4d9bff83c04c62b5eed20
#
_cell.length_a   1.000
_cell.length_b   1.000
_cell.length_c   1.000
_cell.angle_alpha   90.00
_cell.angle_beta   90.00
_cell.angle_gamma   90.00
#
_symmetry.space_group_name_H-M   'P 1'
#
loop_
_entity.id
_entity.type
_entity.pdbx_description
1 polymer ?
#
loop_
_entity_poly.entity_id
_entity_poly.type
_entity_poly.pdbx_seq_one_letter_code
_entity_poly.pdbx_strand_id
1 'polypeptide(L)'
;LNTKTGEVRNYGTGFFHDQYRYSDARPVCLPDGRWLFGLQNGAFCLSESELSKPGTEQRVVFTGISVEHAPMQYAVAHLRSLTLNKHQRNLRISFSTLDFSDIEAPCYAFRLHEGDKWIFIGKEHTVTLPDMQPGDYELQVRSANSAGVWTPGIATLRIHVTPKFSETIWAVILYIFLSLATIFTLLYIYLYIRRIKRKQHEVLEAYLALLEDKNGVGQEVTKEREESEQIVSTEEDDQ
;
A
#
# COMPACT_ATOMS: atom_id res chain seq x y z
N LEU A 1 32.45 5.97 -25.49
CA LEU A 1 31.53 5.10 -26.20
C LEU A 1 32.23 3.85 -26.70
N ASN A 2 31.86 2.71 -26.22
CA ASN A 2 32.32 1.43 -26.80
C ASN A 2 31.51 1.14 -28.07
N THR A 3 32.17 1.28 -29.23
CA THR A 3 31.49 1.11 -30.53
C THR A 3 31.01 -0.32 -30.81
N LYS A 4 31.54 -1.32 -30.09
CA LYS A 4 31.14 -2.73 -30.24
C LYS A 4 29.93 -3.10 -29.38
N THR A 5 29.82 -2.52 -28.16
CA THR A 5 28.75 -2.83 -27.21
C THR A 5 27.69 -1.72 -27.13
N GLY A 6 27.94 -0.55 -27.71
CA GLY A 6 27.07 0.63 -27.59
C GLY A 6 27.12 1.29 -26.18
N GLU A 7 27.95 0.76 -25.28
CA GLU A 7 28.04 1.25 -23.90
C GLU A 7 28.72 2.62 -23.84
N VAL A 8 28.09 3.58 -23.18
CA VAL A 8 28.66 4.90 -22.91
C VAL A 8 29.14 4.93 -21.46
N ARG A 9 30.42 5.20 -21.25
CA ARG A 9 30.97 5.44 -19.92
C ARG A 9 31.35 6.91 -19.81
N ASN A 10 31.00 7.51 -18.70
CA ASN A 10 31.31 8.89 -18.37
C ASN A 10 32.41 8.89 -17.32
N TYR A 11 33.52 9.52 -17.64
CA TYR A 11 34.67 9.66 -16.74
C TYR A 11 34.66 11.09 -16.21
N GLY A 12 34.19 11.26 -14.97
CA GLY A 12 34.11 12.55 -14.30
C GLY A 12 35.37 12.90 -13.47
N THR A 13 35.23 13.93 -12.66
CA THR A 13 36.29 14.44 -11.77
C THR A 13 36.76 13.42 -10.74
N GLY A 14 35.91 12.43 -10.39
CA GLY A 14 36.32 11.34 -9.51
C GLY A 14 37.28 10.33 -10.13
N PHE A 15 37.27 10.19 -11.45
CA PHE A 15 38.21 9.33 -12.15
C PHE A 15 39.56 10.04 -12.38
N PHE A 16 39.51 11.35 -12.67
CA PHE A 16 40.65 12.19 -12.82
C PHE A 16 40.82 13.06 -11.57
N HIS A 17 41.91 12.90 -10.84
CA HIS A 17 42.17 13.62 -9.58
C HIS A 17 42.19 15.15 -9.71
N ASP A 18 42.24 15.67 -10.94
CA ASP A 18 42.26 17.10 -11.26
C ASP A 18 41.06 17.52 -12.10
N GLN A 19 40.64 18.78 -11.94
CA GLN A 19 39.62 19.38 -12.80
C GLN A 19 40.23 19.73 -14.14
N TYR A 20 40.24 18.84 -15.10
CA TYR A 20 40.72 19.10 -16.43
C TYR A 20 39.75 19.97 -17.22
N ARG A 21 40.29 21.08 -17.77
CA ARG A 21 39.56 21.87 -18.76
C ARG A 21 40.07 21.47 -20.13
N TYR A 22 39.24 20.78 -20.88
CA TYR A 22 39.56 20.33 -22.22
C TYR A 22 39.72 21.53 -23.19
N SER A 23 40.63 21.40 -24.13
CA SER A 23 40.75 22.31 -25.27
C SER A 23 39.88 21.80 -26.41
N ASP A 24 39.62 22.65 -27.43
CA ASP A 24 38.89 22.26 -28.64
C ASP A 24 39.72 21.34 -29.57
N ALA A 25 40.92 20.97 -29.17
CA ALA A 25 41.79 20.09 -29.95
C ALA A 25 41.22 18.67 -30.00
N ARG A 26 41.19 18.05 -31.18
CA ARG A 26 40.76 16.67 -31.34
C ARG A 26 41.73 15.73 -30.63
N PRO A 27 41.26 14.72 -29.90
CA PRO A 27 42.10 13.67 -29.36
C PRO A 27 42.86 12.93 -30.46
N VAL A 28 44.12 12.62 -30.19
CA VAL A 28 45.01 11.92 -31.13
C VAL A 28 45.43 10.59 -30.54
N CYS A 29 45.30 9.51 -31.32
CA CYS A 29 45.84 8.21 -30.95
C CYS A 29 47.32 8.17 -31.30
N LEU A 30 48.14 7.88 -30.31
CA LEU A 30 49.59 7.73 -30.46
C LEU A 30 49.95 6.35 -31.03
N PRO A 31 51.12 6.16 -31.63
CA PRO A 31 51.57 4.86 -32.18
C PRO A 31 51.62 3.74 -31.16
N ASP A 32 51.74 4.06 -29.88
CA ASP A 32 51.75 3.11 -28.76
C ASP A 32 50.35 2.72 -28.24
N GLY A 33 49.30 3.21 -28.92
CA GLY A 33 47.91 2.93 -28.56
C GLY A 33 47.32 3.80 -27.45
N ARG A 34 48.07 4.76 -26.95
CA ARG A 34 47.56 5.77 -25.98
C ARG A 34 46.82 6.89 -26.69
N TRP A 35 45.84 7.46 -26.02
CA TRP A 35 45.12 8.63 -26.49
C TRP A 35 45.65 9.90 -25.81
N LEU A 36 45.98 10.90 -26.63
CA LEU A 36 46.40 12.24 -26.17
C LEU A 36 45.21 13.18 -26.26
N PHE A 37 44.86 13.78 -25.14
CA PHE A 37 43.79 14.78 -25.01
C PHE A 37 44.44 16.14 -24.71
N GLY A 38 44.07 17.17 -25.46
CA GLY A 38 44.49 18.54 -25.23
C GLY A 38 43.72 19.17 -24.06
N LEU A 39 44.44 19.88 -23.21
CA LEU A 39 43.88 20.70 -22.14
C LEU A 39 44.20 22.17 -22.40
N GLN A 40 43.54 23.09 -21.69
CA GLN A 40 43.82 24.52 -21.77
C GLN A 40 45.24 24.86 -21.29
N ASN A 41 45.79 24.07 -20.37
CA ASN A 41 47.08 24.28 -19.73
C ASN A 41 48.07 23.10 -19.91
N GLY A 42 47.84 22.25 -20.93
CA GLY A 42 48.70 21.10 -21.16
C GLY A 42 48.04 20.01 -21.99
N ALA A 43 48.44 18.77 -21.79
CA ALA A 43 47.82 17.58 -22.39
C ALA A 43 47.98 16.41 -21.45
N PHE A 44 47.10 15.45 -21.52
CA PHE A 44 47.25 14.19 -20.81
C PHE A 44 47.09 12.98 -21.74
N CYS A 45 47.83 11.93 -21.41
CA CYS A 45 47.74 10.66 -22.13
C CYS A 45 46.97 9.64 -21.31
N LEU A 46 46.15 8.85 -22.00
CA LEU A 46 45.37 7.82 -21.40
C LEU A 46 45.43 6.55 -22.24
N SER A 47 45.62 5.40 -21.60
CA SER A 47 45.60 4.10 -22.27
C SER A 47 44.21 3.47 -22.11
N GLU A 48 43.83 2.63 -23.09
CA GLU A 48 42.57 1.87 -23.02
C GLU A 48 42.54 0.93 -21.80
N SER A 49 43.72 0.43 -21.40
CA SER A 49 43.86 -0.43 -20.21
C SER A 49 43.55 0.32 -18.89
N GLU A 50 43.87 1.64 -18.83
CA GLU A 50 43.52 2.46 -17.67
C GLU A 50 42.03 2.77 -17.59
N LEU A 51 41.37 2.99 -18.75
CA LEU A 51 39.91 3.15 -18.83
C LEU A 51 39.16 1.85 -18.54
N SER A 52 39.80 0.71 -18.82
CA SER A 52 39.19 -0.60 -18.66
C SER A 52 39.38 -1.23 -17.28
N LYS A 53 40.16 -0.56 -16.39
CA LYS A 53 40.30 -1.08 -15.03
C LYS A 53 38.91 -1.20 -14.42
N PRO A 54 38.47 -2.44 -14.06
CA PRO A 54 37.27 -2.56 -13.28
C PRO A 54 37.49 -1.75 -12.01
N GLY A 55 36.57 -0.84 -11.73
CA GLY A 55 36.57 -0.14 -10.43
C GLY A 55 36.66 -1.18 -9.32
N THR A 56 37.34 -0.84 -8.24
CA THR A 56 37.42 -1.67 -7.03
C THR A 56 36.02 -2.21 -6.73
N GLU A 57 35.88 -3.49 -6.41
CA GLU A 57 34.59 -4.09 -6.06
C GLU A 57 34.01 -3.35 -4.84
N GLN A 58 33.20 -2.35 -5.11
CA GLN A 58 32.54 -1.59 -4.07
C GLN A 58 31.44 -2.44 -3.46
N ARG A 59 31.57 -2.77 -2.21
CA ARG A 59 30.55 -3.51 -1.46
C ARG A 59 29.67 -2.52 -0.70
N VAL A 60 28.37 -2.55 -1.01
CA VAL A 60 27.38 -1.80 -0.23
C VAL A 60 27.15 -2.47 1.12
N VAL A 61 27.14 -1.68 2.18
CA VAL A 61 26.89 -2.13 3.56
C VAL A 61 25.77 -1.27 4.15
N PHE A 62 24.85 -1.88 4.86
CA PHE A 62 23.85 -1.15 5.62
C PHE A 62 24.51 -0.52 6.85
N THR A 63 24.34 0.79 7.01
CA THR A 63 24.98 1.58 8.07
C THR A 63 24.02 2.00 9.16
N GLY A 64 22.74 2.09 8.86
CA GLY A 64 21.71 2.47 9.83
C GLY A 64 20.32 2.00 9.44
N ILE A 65 19.51 1.67 10.44
CA ILE A 65 18.09 1.38 10.29
C ILE A 65 17.33 2.17 11.33
N SER A 66 16.28 2.87 10.92
CA SER A 66 15.35 3.56 11.80
C SER A 66 13.94 3.05 11.53
N VAL A 67 13.23 2.67 12.60
CA VAL A 67 11.85 2.20 12.55
C VAL A 67 10.99 3.20 13.31
N GLU A 68 9.92 3.70 12.69
CA GLU A 68 9.07 4.76 13.27
C GLU A 68 9.88 5.96 13.79
N HIS A 69 10.90 6.37 13.02
CA HIS A 69 11.84 7.46 13.34
C HIS A 69 12.80 7.19 14.51
N ALA A 70 12.69 6.02 15.16
CA ALA A 70 13.61 5.62 16.20
C ALA A 70 14.78 4.80 15.59
N PRO A 71 16.04 5.16 15.85
CA PRO A 71 17.19 4.40 15.36
C PRO A 71 17.27 3.04 16.07
N MET A 72 17.57 1.98 15.31
CA MET A 72 17.89 0.68 15.88
C MET A 72 19.33 0.69 16.39
N GLN A 73 19.53 0.26 17.63
CA GLN A 73 20.84 0.26 18.30
C GLN A 73 21.69 -0.98 18.00
N TYR A 74 21.38 -1.77 16.98
CA TYR A 74 22.11 -2.99 16.66
C TYR A 74 23.13 -2.80 15.55
N ALA A 75 24.10 -3.71 15.50
CA ALA A 75 25.09 -3.77 14.42
C ALA A 75 24.41 -4.11 13.09
N VAL A 76 23.98 -3.10 12.38
CA VAL A 76 23.17 -3.20 11.15
C VAL A 76 23.94 -3.85 10.00
N ALA A 77 25.28 -3.72 9.98
CA ALA A 77 26.14 -4.21 8.91
C ALA A 77 26.04 -5.73 8.64
N HIS A 78 25.64 -6.53 9.63
CA HIS A 78 25.48 -7.97 9.52
C HIS A 78 24.02 -8.42 9.48
N LEU A 79 23.07 -7.50 9.51
CA LEU A 79 21.66 -7.81 9.51
C LEU A 79 21.23 -8.35 8.14
N ARG A 80 20.68 -9.57 8.12
CA ARG A 80 20.17 -10.21 6.89
C ARG A 80 18.65 -10.21 6.83
N SER A 81 18.00 -10.10 7.98
CA SER A 81 16.54 -10.10 8.08
C SER A 81 16.07 -9.15 9.18
N LEU A 82 14.97 -8.47 8.93
CA LEU A 82 14.31 -7.54 9.83
C LEU A 82 12.83 -7.90 9.90
N THR A 83 12.29 -8.10 11.11
CA THR A 83 10.86 -8.30 11.31
C THR A 83 10.26 -7.03 11.90
N LEU A 84 9.27 -6.47 11.22
CA LEU A 84 8.51 -5.29 11.65
C LEU A 84 7.20 -5.74 12.29
N ASN A 85 6.89 -5.15 13.45
CA ASN A 85 5.63 -5.38 14.14
C ASN A 85 4.48 -4.64 13.45
N LYS A 86 3.25 -5.07 13.73
CA LYS A 86 2.01 -4.52 13.18
C LYS A 86 1.85 -2.98 13.25
N HIS A 87 2.59 -2.32 14.14
CA HIS A 87 2.58 -0.85 14.31
C HIS A 87 3.82 -0.16 13.71
N GLN A 88 4.77 -0.93 13.22
CA GLN A 88 6.03 -0.47 12.66
C GLN A 88 5.94 -0.52 11.14
N ARG A 89 5.47 0.55 10.52
CA ARG A 89 5.21 0.62 9.07
C ARG A 89 6.18 1.55 8.34
N ASN A 90 6.86 2.42 9.08
CA ASN A 90 7.79 3.38 8.50
C ASN A 90 9.22 2.94 8.74
N LEU A 91 9.92 2.64 7.66
CA LEU A 91 11.27 2.12 7.69
C LEU A 91 12.19 3.07 6.92
N ARG A 92 13.28 3.49 7.54
CA ARG A 92 14.37 4.23 6.91
C ARG A 92 15.64 3.41 7.02
N ILE A 93 16.31 3.21 5.91
CA ILE A 93 17.53 2.41 5.82
C ILE A 93 18.61 3.28 5.21
N SER A 94 19.75 3.40 5.92
CA SER A 94 20.94 4.06 5.43
C SER A 94 22.00 3.01 5.05
N PHE A 95 22.73 3.27 3.99
CA PHE A 95 23.76 2.39 3.47
C PHE A 95 24.91 3.22 2.93
N SER A 96 26.07 2.60 2.79
CA SER A 96 27.25 3.23 2.21
C SER A 96 28.12 2.18 1.55
N THR A 97 28.93 2.60 0.61
CA THR A 97 30.10 1.86 0.17
C THR A 97 31.24 2.17 1.13
N LEU A 98 31.98 1.17 1.54
CA LEU A 98 33.19 1.34 2.38
C LEU A 98 34.44 1.63 1.53
N ASP A 99 34.25 2.01 0.29
CA ASP A 99 35.32 2.37 -0.59
C ASP A 99 35.60 3.89 -0.47
N PHE A 100 36.78 4.25 0.02
CA PHE A 100 37.27 5.62 0.17
C PHE A 100 38.26 6.00 -0.94
N SER A 101 38.41 5.17 -1.97
CA SER A 101 39.31 5.39 -3.07
C SER A 101 38.81 6.43 -4.08
N ASP A 102 37.48 6.61 -4.16
CA ASP A 102 36.84 7.58 -5.04
C ASP A 102 36.57 8.90 -4.30
N ILE A 103 36.97 10.01 -4.92
CA ILE A 103 36.73 11.38 -4.41
C ILE A 103 35.24 11.75 -4.55
N GLU A 104 34.56 11.21 -5.56
CA GLU A 104 33.13 11.46 -5.78
C GLU A 104 32.28 10.42 -5.08
N ALA A 105 31.18 10.90 -4.47
CA ALA A 105 30.21 10.03 -3.83
C ALA A 105 29.60 9.05 -4.86
N PRO A 106 29.54 7.77 -4.55
CA PRO A 106 28.94 6.76 -5.41
C PRO A 106 27.46 7.01 -5.65
N CYS A 107 26.94 6.54 -6.77
CA CYS A 107 25.51 6.52 -7.04
C CYS A 107 24.89 5.19 -6.61
N TYR A 108 23.63 5.25 -6.18
CA TYR A 108 22.91 4.08 -5.69
C TYR A 108 21.63 3.83 -6.46
N ALA A 109 21.22 2.57 -6.48
CA ALA A 109 19.91 2.15 -6.91
C ALA A 109 19.41 1.02 -5.99
N PHE A 110 18.09 0.97 -5.79
CA PHE A 110 17.48 -0.08 -4.98
C PHE A 110 16.26 -0.69 -5.68
N ARG A 111 15.84 -1.86 -5.20
CA ARG A 111 14.57 -2.49 -5.54
C ARG A 111 14.04 -3.27 -4.34
N LEU A 112 12.74 -3.53 -4.29
CA LEU A 112 12.08 -4.21 -3.15
C LEU A 112 11.79 -5.70 -3.40
N HIS A 113 11.82 -6.15 -4.66
CA HIS A 113 11.69 -7.56 -5.01
C HIS A 113 12.68 -7.90 -6.12
N GLU A 114 13.08 -9.15 -6.22
CA GLU A 114 14.10 -9.59 -7.16
C GLU A 114 13.72 -9.34 -8.64
N GLY A 115 12.46 -9.32 -8.99
CA GLY A 115 12.00 -9.04 -10.36
C GLY A 115 11.75 -7.57 -10.68
N ASP A 116 11.80 -6.68 -9.70
CA ASP A 116 11.45 -5.27 -9.88
C ASP A 116 12.52 -4.50 -10.66
N LYS A 117 12.08 -3.42 -11.30
CA LYS A 117 13.01 -2.46 -11.92
C LYS A 117 13.80 -1.74 -10.85
N TRP A 118 15.08 -1.47 -11.14
CA TRP A 118 15.93 -0.69 -10.27
C TRP A 118 15.47 0.77 -10.23
N ILE A 119 15.27 1.29 -9.03
CA ILE A 119 14.95 2.70 -8.76
C ILE A 119 16.28 3.41 -8.48
N PHE A 120 16.63 4.34 -9.35
CA PHE A 120 17.85 5.13 -9.22
C PHE A 120 17.60 6.29 -8.26
N ILE A 121 18.47 6.44 -7.24
CA ILE A 121 18.38 7.47 -6.21
C ILE A 121 19.57 8.43 -6.22
N GLY A 122 20.46 8.29 -7.19
CA GLY A 122 21.64 9.16 -7.30
C GLY A 122 22.61 8.98 -6.15
N LYS A 123 23.08 10.07 -5.60
CA LYS A 123 24.06 10.11 -4.48
C LYS A 123 23.40 9.95 -3.09
N GLU A 124 22.10 9.78 -3.05
CA GLU A 124 21.36 9.55 -1.80
C GLU A 124 21.75 8.20 -1.21
N HIS A 125 22.15 8.20 0.04
CA HIS A 125 22.59 7.01 0.77
C HIS A 125 21.53 6.48 1.75
N THR A 126 20.29 6.94 1.59
CA THR A 126 19.16 6.58 2.47
C THR A 126 17.91 6.34 1.65
N VAL A 127 17.21 5.24 1.95
CA VAL A 127 15.89 4.91 1.41
C VAL A 127 14.88 4.97 2.54
N THR A 128 13.77 5.66 2.31
CA THR A 128 12.63 5.70 3.24
C THR A 128 11.46 4.96 2.60
N LEU A 129 10.93 3.97 3.31
CA LEU A 129 9.81 3.15 2.93
C LEU A 129 8.63 3.46 3.88
N PRO A 130 7.74 4.38 3.51
CA PRO A 130 6.60 4.75 4.34
C PRO A 130 5.48 3.73 4.17
N ASP A 131 4.68 3.54 5.23
CA ASP A 131 3.44 2.75 5.27
C ASP A 131 3.53 1.39 4.55
N MET A 132 4.56 0.61 4.92
CA MET A 132 4.76 -0.72 4.34
C MET A 132 3.58 -1.64 4.65
N GLN A 133 3.03 -2.25 3.61
CA GLN A 133 1.94 -3.23 3.73
C GLN A 133 2.45 -4.54 4.35
N PRO A 134 1.57 -5.36 4.96
CA PRO A 134 1.96 -6.70 5.42
C PRO A 134 2.49 -7.55 4.28
N GLY A 135 3.59 -8.25 4.53
CA GLY A 135 4.20 -9.11 3.53
C GLY A 135 5.71 -9.26 3.69
N ASP A 136 6.29 -9.97 2.75
CA ASP A 136 7.72 -10.21 2.66
C ASP A 136 8.33 -9.37 1.55
N TYR A 137 9.37 -8.62 1.89
CA TYR A 137 10.11 -7.76 0.97
C TYR A 137 11.59 -8.16 0.99
N GLU A 138 12.24 -8.02 -0.16
CA GLU A 138 13.67 -8.20 -0.28
C GLU A 138 14.31 -6.93 -0.82
N LEU A 139 14.69 -6.03 0.09
CA LEU A 139 15.40 -4.82 -0.30
C LEU A 139 16.79 -5.18 -0.81
N GLN A 140 17.03 -4.87 -2.06
CA GLN A 140 18.33 -5.01 -2.72
C GLN A 140 18.86 -3.63 -3.07
N VAL A 141 20.11 -3.37 -2.71
CA VAL A 141 20.81 -2.12 -2.99
C VAL A 141 22.11 -2.42 -3.72
N ARG A 142 22.37 -1.66 -4.77
CA ARG A 142 23.64 -1.69 -5.51
C ARG A 142 24.21 -0.30 -5.66
N SER A 143 25.51 -0.20 -5.87
CA SER A 143 26.20 1.05 -6.13
C SER A 143 26.81 1.09 -7.53
N ALA A 144 27.00 2.28 -8.03
CA ALA A 144 27.82 2.54 -9.20
C ALA A 144 28.99 3.41 -8.77
N ASN A 145 30.16 3.15 -9.34
CA ASN A 145 31.35 3.99 -9.13
C ASN A 145 31.19 5.36 -9.81
N SER A 146 32.18 6.24 -9.62
CA SER A 146 32.23 7.56 -10.25
C SER A 146 32.19 7.53 -11.78
N ALA A 147 32.62 6.44 -12.41
CA ALA A 147 32.53 6.24 -13.85
C ALA A 147 31.13 5.75 -14.32
N GLY A 148 30.16 5.61 -13.43
CA GLY A 148 28.80 5.13 -13.73
C GLY A 148 28.71 3.61 -13.96
N VAL A 149 29.75 2.84 -13.62
CA VAL A 149 29.76 1.38 -13.75
C VAL A 149 29.15 0.76 -12.51
N TRP A 150 28.07 0.00 -12.70
CA TRP A 150 27.41 -0.71 -11.61
C TRP A 150 28.27 -1.85 -11.09
N THR A 151 28.44 -1.93 -9.79
CA THR A 151 29.17 -3.01 -9.15
C THR A 151 28.33 -4.28 -9.10
N PRO A 152 28.94 -5.47 -9.19
CA PRO A 152 28.21 -6.75 -9.08
C PRO A 152 27.74 -7.02 -7.64
N GLY A 153 28.32 -6.34 -6.64
CA GLY A 153 28.01 -6.52 -5.23
C GLY A 153 26.64 -5.92 -4.89
N ILE A 154 25.66 -6.77 -4.58
CA ILE A 154 24.32 -6.39 -4.15
C ILE A 154 24.21 -6.63 -2.65
N ALA A 155 23.84 -5.59 -1.90
CA ALA A 155 23.45 -5.73 -0.50
C ALA A 155 21.97 -6.10 -0.41
N THR A 156 21.65 -7.17 0.32
CA THR A 156 20.28 -7.70 0.44
C THR A 156 19.84 -7.68 1.89
N LEU A 157 18.63 -7.16 2.15
CA LEU A 157 17.97 -7.19 3.44
C LEU A 157 16.54 -7.71 3.27
N ARG A 158 16.22 -8.83 3.92
CA ARG A 158 14.85 -9.35 3.96
C ARG A 158 14.05 -8.66 5.04
N ILE A 159 12.86 -8.16 4.70
CA ILE A 159 11.99 -7.42 5.59
C ILE A 159 10.66 -8.16 5.64
N HIS A 160 10.29 -8.62 6.83
CA HIS A 160 8.99 -9.26 7.08
C HIS A 160 8.10 -8.32 7.88
N VAL A 161 6.96 -7.92 7.32
CA VAL A 161 5.99 -7.00 7.96
C VAL A 161 4.78 -7.79 8.43
N THR A 162 4.58 -7.86 9.76
CA THR A 162 3.47 -8.61 10.34
C THR A 162 2.12 -7.90 10.14
N PRO A 163 1.04 -8.63 9.75
CA PRO A 163 -0.28 -8.04 9.56
C PRO A 163 -0.91 -7.61 10.89
N LYS A 164 -1.75 -6.56 10.85
CA LYS A 164 -2.70 -6.26 11.94
C LYS A 164 -3.82 -7.30 11.93
N PHE A 165 -4.44 -7.53 13.07
CA PHE A 165 -5.59 -8.46 13.15
C PHE A 165 -6.68 -8.12 12.12
N SER A 166 -6.97 -6.82 11.94
CA SER A 166 -7.97 -6.34 10.96
C SER A 166 -7.60 -6.61 9.49
N GLU A 167 -6.33 -6.84 9.19
CA GLU A 167 -5.80 -7.13 7.84
C GLU A 167 -5.71 -8.64 7.58
N THR A 168 -6.02 -9.46 8.61
CA THR A 168 -5.98 -10.93 8.51
C THR A 168 -7.25 -11.46 7.86
N ILE A 169 -7.14 -12.51 7.06
CA ILE A 169 -8.29 -13.18 6.40
C ILE A 169 -9.36 -13.57 7.43
N TRP A 170 -8.97 -14.00 8.61
CA TRP A 170 -9.89 -14.35 9.70
C TRP A 170 -10.74 -13.17 10.18
N ALA A 171 -10.17 -11.97 10.22
CA ALA A 171 -10.93 -10.77 10.58
C ALA A 171 -11.97 -10.42 9.51
N VAL A 172 -11.62 -10.57 8.23
CA VAL A 172 -12.56 -10.33 7.12
C VAL A 172 -13.72 -11.31 7.20
N ILE A 173 -13.47 -12.61 7.43
CA ILE A 173 -14.51 -13.63 7.61
C ILE A 173 -15.40 -13.29 8.80
N LEU A 174 -14.82 -12.87 9.93
CA LEU A 174 -15.57 -12.46 11.12
C LEU A 174 -16.48 -11.26 10.84
N TYR A 175 -16.00 -10.26 10.11
CA TYR A 175 -16.80 -9.07 9.75
C TYR A 175 -17.95 -9.42 8.81
N ILE A 176 -17.74 -10.30 7.83
CA ILE A 176 -18.79 -10.81 6.95
C ILE A 176 -19.86 -11.55 7.76
N PHE A 177 -19.44 -12.43 8.66
CA PHE A 177 -20.37 -13.18 9.53
C PHE A 177 -21.18 -12.23 10.42
N LEU A 178 -20.55 -11.25 11.02
CA LEU A 178 -21.22 -10.27 11.88
C LEU A 178 -22.23 -9.43 11.09
N SER A 179 -21.89 -9.02 9.87
CA SER A 179 -22.79 -8.26 9.00
C SER A 179 -24.00 -9.08 8.57
N LEU A 180 -23.81 -10.35 8.23
CA LEU A 180 -24.91 -11.27 7.92
C LEU A 180 -25.83 -11.50 9.12
N ALA A 181 -25.27 -11.68 10.31
CA ALA A 181 -26.04 -11.84 11.55
C ALA A 181 -26.90 -10.59 11.85
N THR A 182 -26.36 -9.39 11.66
CA THR A 182 -27.15 -8.14 11.84
C THR A 182 -28.28 -8.04 10.83
N ILE A 183 -28.04 -8.34 9.56
CA ILE A 183 -29.08 -8.34 8.51
C ILE A 183 -30.16 -9.35 8.86
N PHE A 184 -29.78 -10.57 9.26
CA PHE A 184 -30.74 -11.61 9.65
C PHE A 184 -31.61 -11.21 10.86
N THR A 185 -30.99 -10.58 11.85
CA THR A 185 -31.67 -10.05 13.05
C THR A 185 -32.69 -8.98 12.67
N LEU A 186 -32.30 -8.03 11.80
CA LEU A 186 -33.21 -6.99 11.32
C LEU A 186 -34.40 -7.59 10.52
N LEU A 187 -34.11 -8.56 9.67
CA LEU A 187 -35.15 -9.27 8.91
C LEU A 187 -36.13 -10.03 9.84
N TYR A 188 -35.57 -10.69 10.87
CA TYR A 188 -36.38 -11.37 11.88
C TYR A 188 -37.31 -10.40 12.62
N ILE A 189 -36.78 -9.27 13.09
CA ILE A 189 -37.55 -8.21 13.75
C ILE A 189 -38.64 -7.68 12.82
N TYR A 190 -38.30 -7.40 11.55
CA TYR A 190 -39.28 -6.93 10.55
C TYR A 190 -40.43 -7.92 10.36
N LEU A 191 -40.13 -9.21 10.18
CA LEU A 191 -41.13 -10.26 10.01
C LEU A 191 -41.98 -10.44 11.28
N TYR A 192 -41.37 -10.32 12.46
CA TYR A 192 -42.07 -10.37 13.75
C TYR A 192 -43.07 -9.23 13.90
N ILE A 193 -42.66 -8.00 13.63
CA ILE A 193 -43.53 -6.80 13.65
C ILE A 193 -44.67 -6.97 12.63
N ARG A 194 -44.36 -7.46 11.44
CA ARG A 194 -45.39 -7.71 10.40
C ARG A 194 -46.41 -8.76 10.85
N ARG A 195 -46.00 -9.80 11.56
CA ARG A 195 -46.92 -10.82 12.14
C ARG A 195 -47.80 -10.21 13.21
N ILE A 196 -47.28 -9.39 14.10
CA ILE A 196 -48.04 -8.70 15.13
C ILE A 196 -49.10 -7.79 14.50
N LYS A 197 -48.72 -6.95 13.54
CA LYS A 197 -49.66 -6.07 12.84
C LYS A 197 -50.81 -6.82 12.15
N ARG A 198 -50.52 -7.98 11.51
CA ARG A 198 -51.56 -8.82 10.92
C ARG A 198 -52.55 -9.33 11.96
N LYS A 199 -52.07 -9.86 13.09
CA LYS A 199 -52.95 -10.31 14.17
C LYS A 199 -53.80 -9.18 14.76
N GLN A 200 -53.24 -7.97 14.90
CA GLN A 200 -54.00 -6.82 15.34
C GLN A 200 -55.12 -6.43 14.35
N HIS A 201 -54.84 -6.51 13.05
CA HIS A 201 -55.85 -6.26 12.01
C HIS A 201 -56.97 -7.30 12.06
N GLU A 202 -56.65 -8.58 12.15
CA GLU A 202 -57.65 -9.66 12.28
C GLU A 202 -58.53 -9.49 13.52
N VAL A 203 -57.94 -9.13 14.67
CA VAL A 203 -58.72 -8.89 15.91
C VAL A 203 -59.58 -7.63 15.77
N LEU A 204 -59.10 -6.56 15.14
CA LEU A 204 -59.90 -5.37 14.91
C LEU A 204 -61.07 -5.62 13.95
N GLU A 205 -60.85 -6.33 12.85
CA GLU A 205 -61.92 -6.73 11.92
C GLU A 205 -62.98 -7.60 12.59
N ALA A 206 -62.55 -8.59 13.39
CA ALA A 206 -63.47 -9.41 14.18
C ALA A 206 -64.28 -8.60 15.18
N TYR A 207 -63.67 -7.62 15.84
CA TYR A 207 -64.37 -6.74 16.76
C TYR A 207 -65.36 -5.83 16.06
N LEU A 208 -65.02 -5.26 14.90
CA LEU A 208 -65.93 -4.45 14.08
C LEU A 208 -67.14 -5.28 13.58
N ALA A 209 -66.90 -6.51 13.13
CA ALA A 209 -67.98 -7.40 12.72
C ALA A 209 -68.96 -7.72 13.87
N LEU A 210 -68.45 -7.94 15.09
CA LEU A 210 -69.30 -8.13 16.28
C LEU A 210 -70.14 -6.89 16.65
N LEU A 211 -69.57 -5.68 16.43
CA LEU A 211 -70.28 -4.42 16.66
C LEU A 211 -71.35 -4.19 15.61
N GLU A 212 -71.14 -4.56 14.35
CA GLU A 212 -72.18 -4.52 13.29
C GLU A 212 -73.30 -5.46 13.56
N ASP A 213 -72.99 -6.71 13.96
CA ASP A 213 -74.02 -7.71 14.33
C ASP A 213 -74.86 -7.21 15.51
N LYS A 214 -74.26 -6.68 16.56
CA LYS A 214 -74.93 -6.10 17.72
C LYS A 214 -75.78 -4.89 17.37
N ASN A 215 -75.34 -4.02 16.46
CA ASN A 215 -76.15 -2.92 15.99
C ASN A 215 -77.30 -3.34 15.09
N GLY A 216 -77.08 -4.36 14.26
CA GLY A 216 -78.20 -5.00 13.47
C GLY A 216 -79.27 -5.56 14.32
N VAL A 217 -78.92 -6.32 15.36
CA VAL A 217 -79.87 -6.86 16.34
C VAL A 217 -80.57 -5.72 17.11
N GLY A 218 -79.83 -4.66 17.45
CA GLY A 218 -80.42 -3.48 18.11
C GLY A 218 -81.46 -2.76 17.23
N GLN A 219 -81.26 -2.68 15.92
CA GLN A 219 -82.23 -2.09 14.99
C GLN A 219 -83.47 -3.00 14.76
N GLU A 220 -83.28 -4.30 14.70
CA GLU A 220 -84.42 -5.24 14.63
C GLU A 220 -85.27 -5.14 15.87
N VAL A 221 -84.72 -5.18 17.06
CA VAL A 221 -85.45 -5.03 18.33
C VAL A 221 -86.14 -3.68 18.42
N THR A 222 -85.59 -2.61 17.93
CA THR A 222 -86.26 -1.31 17.90
C THR A 222 -87.42 -1.30 16.92
N LYS A 223 -87.27 -1.94 15.79
CA LYS A 223 -88.31 -2.04 14.76
C LYS A 223 -89.52 -2.94 15.20
N GLU A 224 -89.20 -4.07 15.85
CA GLU A 224 -90.24 -4.87 16.48
C GLU A 224 -90.99 -4.17 17.59
N ARG A 225 -90.34 -3.31 18.35
CA ARG A 225 -90.94 -2.49 19.40
C ARG A 225 -91.81 -1.39 18.80
N GLU A 226 -91.36 -0.70 17.76
CA GLU A 226 -92.17 0.28 17.03
C GLU A 226 -93.42 -0.37 16.36
N GLU A 227 -93.24 -1.56 15.76
CA GLU A 227 -94.42 -2.31 15.20
C GLU A 227 -95.41 -2.77 16.28
N SER A 228 -94.94 -3.20 17.46
CA SER A 228 -95.82 -3.59 18.58
C SER A 228 -96.50 -2.36 19.22
N GLU A 229 -95.83 -1.19 19.32
CA GLU A 229 -96.45 0.04 19.78
C GLU A 229 -97.54 0.57 18.79
N GLN A 230 -97.29 0.41 17.47
CA GLN A 230 -98.34 0.73 16.45
C GLN A 230 -99.55 -0.18 16.51
N ILE A 231 -99.37 -1.47 16.77
CA ILE A 231 -100.49 -2.41 16.89
C ILE A 231 -101.34 -2.06 18.13
N VAL A 232 -100.70 -1.70 19.26
CA VAL A 232 -101.42 -1.32 20.48
C VAL A 232 -102.17 -0.01 20.31
N SER A 233 -101.64 0.95 19.59
CA SER A 233 -102.31 2.23 19.32
C SER A 233 -103.48 2.11 18.36
N THR A 234 -103.49 1.11 17.45
CA THR A 234 -104.59 0.86 16.54
C THR A 234 -105.78 0.08 17.22
N GLU A 235 -105.49 -0.69 18.28
CA GLU A 235 -106.53 -1.33 19.11
C GLU A 235 -107.19 -0.39 20.10
N GLU A 236 -106.55 0.71 20.49
CA GLU A 236 -107.19 1.74 21.35
C GLU A 236 -108.13 2.69 20.58
N ASP A 237 -107.92 2.86 19.26
CA ASP A 237 -108.81 3.73 18.46
C ASP A 237 -110.09 3.04 17.97
N ASP A 238 -110.24 1.71 18.20
CA ASP A 238 -111.47 0.91 17.80
C ASP A 238 -112.44 0.57 18.96
N GLN A 239 -112.33 1.26 20.16
CA GLN A 239 -113.25 1.21 21.28
C GLN A 239 -113.88 2.58 21.50
#